data_a5326e2c1010bad85db4e3ea4b6bd72d
#
_entry.id   a5326e2c1010bad85db4e3ea4b6bd72d
#
_cell.length_a   1.000
_cell.length_b   1.000
_cell.length_c   1.000
_cell.angle_alpha   90.00
_cell.angle_beta   90.00
_cell.angle_gamma   90.00
#
_symmetry.space_group_name_H-M   'P 1'
#
loop_
_entity.id
_entity.type
_entity.pdbx_description
1 polymer ?
#
loop_
_entity_poly.entity_id
_entity_poly.type
_entity_poly.pdbx_seq_one_letter_code
_entity_poly.pdbx_strand_id
1 'polypeptide(L)'
;MKKLVKILLCATLILSCVFCFACTKTESEDSTPGLHYMKFKGDDYYTVYGYGAEDDVNVLDIGAIATEKNITIGRIKAGAFDGNSSLTEIIVPDTVVEIDEGAFKGMKSLKSITLPFVGGGAKADAFDSETAKSEDKIVDNARLFGYVFGTEEYDDGAKITQSYGDSDSTVTYYIPKTLHTVTISPKENYEIPMYAFYGATNLYKVSFTDKVIAIGESAFYGCENLMTVGLKSTVKNIYANAFNGCKSLAEYTEAKTTGINLKDVSLDKIGEKAFVGTAIKNLEVSVSEIGSSAFAETSLVSVKLGNVKSIGANAFYNCKKITSLEIAFNNTDSKPSIYLSAFATTGDDGKINYNIDESANKLTVASSDIDLSNVTIIK
;
A
#
# COMPACT_ATOMS: atom_id res chain seq x y z
N MET A 1 -61.32 22.13 3.12
CA MET A 1 -60.01 22.80 2.93
C MET A 1 -58.79 22.03 3.41
N LYS A 2 -58.84 21.13 4.39
CA LYS A 2 -57.63 20.40 4.88
C LYS A 2 -57.17 19.18 4.01
N LYS A 3 -57.99 18.68 3.06
CA LYS A 3 -57.62 17.57 2.17
C LYS A 3 -56.99 18.01 0.85
N LEU A 4 -57.26 19.24 0.40
CA LEU A 4 -56.63 19.77 -0.84
C LEU A 4 -55.21 20.24 -0.65
N VAL A 5 -54.84 20.69 0.56
CA VAL A 5 -53.46 21.16 0.84
C VAL A 5 -52.44 20.00 0.92
N LYS A 6 -52.90 18.76 1.36
CA LYS A 6 -52.01 17.59 1.38
C LYS A 6 -51.71 17.00 -0.01
N ILE A 7 -52.58 17.16 -0.97
CA ILE A 7 -52.39 16.70 -2.36
C ILE A 7 -51.48 17.65 -3.11
N LEU A 8 -51.53 18.97 -2.81
CA LEU A 8 -50.64 19.94 -3.43
C LEU A 8 -49.18 19.89 -2.92
N LEU A 9 -48.96 19.45 -1.66
CA LEU A 9 -47.60 19.29 -1.10
C LEU A 9 -46.91 18.04 -1.62
N CYS A 10 -47.63 16.97 -1.97
CA CYS A 10 -47.06 15.79 -2.60
C CYS A 10 -46.71 15.99 -4.08
N ALA A 11 -47.46 16.87 -4.78
CA ALA A 11 -47.21 17.15 -6.20
C ALA A 11 -45.98 18.05 -6.41
N THR A 12 -45.62 18.90 -5.44
CA THR A 12 -44.42 19.77 -5.54
C THR A 12 -43.12 19.05 -5.15
N LEU A 13 -43.19 17.97 -4.36
CA LEU A 13 -42.01 17.14 -4.08
C LEU A 13 -41.67 16.16 -5.19
N ILE A 14 -42.63 15.80 -6.04
CA ILE A 14 -42.39 14.91 -7.20
C ILE A 14 -41.85 15.70 -8.40
N LEU A 15 -42.07 17.02 -8.46
CA LEU A 15 -41.59 17.85 -9.57
C LEU A 15 -40.15 18.36 -9.42
N SER A 16 -39.56 18.27 -8.21
CA SER A 16 -38.14 18.63 -7.98
C SER A 16 -37.16 17.48 -8.24
N CYS A 17 -37.64 16.27 -8.42
CA CYS A 17 -36.79 15.11 -8.78
C CYS A 17 -36.72 14.82 -10.29
N VAL A 18 -37.45 15.58 -11.14
CA VAL A 18 -37.53 15.32 -12.59
C VAL A 18 -36.56 16.15 -13.41
N PHE A 19 -35.83 17.11 -12.82
CA PHE A 19 -34.94 18.00 -13.57
C PHE A 19 -33.45 17.71 -13.51
N CYS A 20 -33.02 16.49 -13.02
CA CYS A 20 -31.62 16.08 -13.04
C CYS A 20 -31.28 14.92 -13.97
N PHE A 21 -32.15 14.49 -14.88
CA PHE A 21 -31.86 13.39 -15.80
C PHE A 21 -32.18 13.75 -17.27
N ALA A 22 -31.44 14.70 -17.81
CA ALA A 22 -31.23 14.74 -19.25
C ALA A 22 -30.00 13.86 -19.60
N CYS A 23 -29.94 12.65 -19.08
CA CYS A 23 -29.08 11.60 -19.62
C CYS A 23 -29.86 10.93 -20.77
N THR A 24 -29.50 11.25 -22.02
CA THR A 24 -29.95 10.40 -23.13
C THR A 24 -29.28 9.04 -22.95
N LYS A 25 -30.06 8.04 -22.47
CA LYS A 25 -29.71 6.63 -22.50
C LYS A 25 -29.28 6.26 -23.91
N THR A 26 -28.06 5.83 -24.07
CA THR A 26 -27.69 4.92 -25.16
C THR A 26 -27.51 3.55 -24.52
N GLU A 27 -28.47 2.70 -24.83
CA GLU A 27 -28.80 1.46 -24.13
C GLU A 27 -27.78 0.33 -24.30
N SER A 28 -27.49 -0.35 -23.22
CA SER A 28 -27.89 -1.73 -23.00
C SER A 28 -28.09 -1.92 -21.50
N GLU A 29 -29.33 -1.82 -21.02
CA GLU A 29 -29.70 -2.39 -19.74
C GLU A 29 -29.69 -3.90 -19.94
N ASP A 30 -28.62 -4.55 -19.50
CA ASP A 30 -28.66 -5.98 -19.24
C ASP A 30 -29.30 -6.13 -17.86
N SER A 31 -30.59 -6.45 -17.83
CA SER A 31 -31.37 -6.70 -16.60
C SER A 31 -31.16 -8.11 -16.05
N THR A 32 -30.14 -8.81 -16.56
CA THR A 32 -29.78 -10.15 -16.11
C THR A 32 -29.04 -10.11 -14.78
N PRO A 33 -29.07 -11.20 -13.97
CA PRO A 33 -28.16 -11.38 -12.88
C PRO A 33 -26.72 -11.12 -13.36
N GLY A 34 -25.90 -10.40 -12.55
CA GLY A 34 -24.52 -10.09 -12.91
C GLY A 34 -24.18 -8.62 -12.87
N LEU A 35 -23.19 -8.23 -13.66
CA LEU A 35 -22.63 -6.88 -13.67
C LEU A 35 -23.53 -5.90 -14.42
N HIS A 36 -23.96 -4.84 -13.72
CA HIS A 36 -24.75 -3.76 -14.31
C HIS A 36 -23.86 -2.60 -14.69
N TYR A 37 -23.86 -2.21 -15.95
CA TYR A 37 -23.03 -1.13 -16.46
C TYR A 37 -23.77 -0.30 -17.52
N MET A 38 -23.38 0.97 -17.65
CA MET A 38 -23.92 1.88 -18.67
C MET A 38 -22.85 2.81 -19.19
N LYS A 39 -23.03 3.33 -20.39
CA LYS A 39 -22.19 4.38 -20.96
C LYS A 39 -22.90 5.72 -20.84
N PHE A 40 -22.27 6.68 -20.18
CA PHE A 40 -22.80 8.05 -20.13
C PHE A 40 -22.44 8.81 -21.40
N LYS A 41 -23.26 9.81 -21.73
CA LYS A 41 -23.04 10.66 -22.92
C LYS A 41 -21.74 11.46 -22.74
N GLY A 42 -20.82 11.28 -23.66
CA GLY A 42 -19.52 11.96 -23.66
C GLY A 42 -18.37 11.16 -23.07
N ASP A 43 -18.66 10.01 -22.44
CA ASP A 43 -17.60 9.12 -21.95
C ASP A 43 -17.11 8.19 -23.05
N ASP A 44 -15.83 7.86 -23.02
CA ASP A 44 -15.24 6.83 -23.90
C ASP A 44 -15.34 5.42 -23.32
N TYR A 45 -15.83 5.25 -22.08
CA TYR A 45 -15.91 4.01 -21.33
C TYR A 45 -17.30 3.78 -20.73
N TYR A 46 -17.53 2.57 -20.23
CA TYR A 46 -18.70 2.19 -19.45
C TYR A 46 -18.43 2.33 -17.96
N THR A 47 -19.46 2.65 -17.22
CA THR A 47 -19.46 2.78 -15.76
C THR A 47 -20.28 1.64 -15.15
N VAL A 48 -19.67 0.87 -14.21
CA VAL A 48 -20.37 -0.11 -13.38
C VAL A 48 -21.17 0.64 -12.31
N TYR A 49 -22.45 0.33 -12.17
CA TYR A 49 -23.34 0.96 -11.20
C TYR A 49 -24.08 -0.05 -10.30
N GLY A 50 -23.93 -1.34 -10.52
CA GLY A 50 -24.54 -2.36 -9.72
C GLY A 50 -24.08 -3.76 -10.04
N TYR A 51 -24.39 -4.70 -9.17
CA TYR A 51 -24.21 -6.14 -9.36
C TYR A 51 -25.41 -6.90 -8.80
N GLY A 52 -26.13 -7.64 -9.65
CA GLY A 52 -27.16 -8.59 -9.24
C GLY A 52 -26.51 -9.90 -8.81
N ALA A 53 -26.86 -10.41 -7.63
CA ALA A 53 -26.35 -11.70 -7.18
C ALA A 53 -26.71 -12.81 -8.17
N GLU A 54 -25.73 -13.63 -8.53
CA GLU A 54 -25.91 -14.84 -9.33
C GLU A 54 -25.65 -16.06 -8.45
N ASP A 55 -26.47 -17.10 -8.66
CA ASP A 55 -26.27 -18.37 -7.96
C ASP A 55 -24.93 -18.98 -8.42
N ASP A 56 -24.15 -19.47 -7.45
CA ASP A 56 -22.86 -20.14 -7.66
C ASP A 56 -21.69 -19.24 -8.17
N VAL A 57 -21.89 -17.92 -8.34
CA VAL A 57 -20.79 -17.00 -8.68
C VAL A 57 -20.20 -16.40 -7.41
N ASN A 58 -18.92 -16.73 -7.13
CA ASN A 58 -18.17 -16.21 -5.98
C ASN A 58 -16.90 -15.44 -6.39
N VAL A 59 -16.53 -15.46 -7.68
CA VAL A 59 -15.41 -14.72 -8.27
C VAL A 59 -15.94 -13.86 -9.41
N LEU A 60 -15.70 -12.57 -9.36
CA LEU A 60 -16.08 -11.63 -10.41
C LEU A 60 -14.83 -11.03 -11.06
N ASP A 61 -14.59 -11.40 -12.32
CA ASP A 61 -13.58 -10.76 -13.16
C ASP A 61 -14.25 -9.76 -14.11
N ILE A 62 -14.21 -8.48 -13.72
CA ILE A 62 -14.79 -7.38 -14.49
C ILE A 62 -14.09 -7.24 -15.85
N GLY A 63 -12.78 -7.50 -15.90
CA GLY A 63 -11.98 -7.44 -17.13
C GLY A 63 -12.34 -8.52 -18.13
N ALA A 64 -12.60 -9.76 -17.66
CA ALA A 64 -13.05 -10.86 -18.50
C ALA A 64 -14.42 -10.54 -19.12
N ILE A 65 -15.38 -10.01 -18.33
CA ILE A 65 -16.69 -9.58 -18.82
C ILE A 65 -16.55 -8.46 -19.86
N ALA A 66 -15.73 -7.45 -19.57
CA ALA A 66 -15.48 -6.34 -20.49
C ALA A 66 -14.91 -6.84 -21.84
N THR A 67 -14.00 -7.80 -21.80
CA THR A 67 -13.40 -8.44 -22.99
C THR A 67 -14.45 -9.22 -23.78
N GLU A 68 -15.26 -10.05 -23.12
CA GLU A 68 -16.31 -10.83 -23.75
C GLU A 68 -17.34 -9.93 -24.45
N LYS A 69 -17.73 -8.85 -23.80
CA LYS A 69 -18.71 -7.90 -24.33
C LYS A 69 -18.10 -6.87 -25.30
N ASN A 70 -16.79 -6.91 -25.51
CA ASN A 70 -16.04 -5.94 -26.33
C ASN A 70 -16.29 -4.48 -25.92
N ILE A 71 -16.23 -4.20 -24.62
CA ILE A 71 -16.41 -2.87 -24.03
C ILE A 71 -15.20 -2.51 -23.18
N THR A 72 -15.04 -1.21 -22.89
CA THR A 72 -14.08 -0.70 -21.92
C THR A 72 -14.82 -0.23 -20.68
N ILE A 73 -14.50 -0.77 -19.52
CA ILE A 73 -15.01 -0.29 -18.24
C ILE A 73 -13.95 0.65 -17.65
N GLY A 74 -14.35 1.91 -17.36
CA GLY A 74 -13.46 2.95 -16.88
C GLY A 74 -13.80 3.45 -15.47
N ARG A 75 -15.01 3.17 -14.96
CA ARG A 75 -15.45 3.66 -13.65
C ARG A 75 -16.29 2.63 -12.90
N ILE A 76 -16.18 2.65 -11.56
CA ILE A 76 -17.06 1.92 -10.64
C ILE A 76 -17.73 2.94 -9.70
N LYS A 77 -19.05 2.99 -9.69
CA LYS A 77 -19.82 3.92 -8.88
C LYS A 77 -19.90 3.53 -7.41
N ALA A 78 -20.14 4.55 -6.58
CA ALA A 78 -20.50 4.38 -5.18
C ALA A 78 -21.68 3.40 -5.04
N GLY A 79 -21.53 2.45 -4.11
CA GLY A 79 -22.55 1.44 -3.83
C GLY A 79 -22.76 0.40 -4.93
N ALA A 80 -21.92 0.33 -5.98
CA ALA A 80 -22.08 -0.65 -7.05
C ALA A 80 -22.12 -2.09 -6.55
N PHE A 81 -21.47 -2.39 -5.43
CA PHE A 81 -21.44 -3.73 -4.80
C PHE A 81 -21.98 -3.70 -3.36
N ASP A 82 -22.77 -2.67 -2.99
CA ASP A 82 -23.24 -2.49 -1.61
C ASP A 82 -23.96 -3.74 -1.07
N GLY A 83 -23.48 -4.23 0.07
CA GLY A 83 -24.07 -5.35 0.78
C GLY A 83 -23.94 -6.72 0.11
N ASN A 84 -23.19 -6.83 -1.01
CA ASN A 84 -23.00 -8.14 -1.65
C ASN A 84 -22.30 -9.12 -0.72
N SER A 85 -22.90 -10.29 -0.53
CA SER A 85 -22.43 -11.34 0.36
C SER A 85 -22.07 -12.65 -0.35
N SER A 86 -22.21 -12.73 -1.68
CA SER A 86 -21.87 -13.90 -2.48
C SER A 86 -20.43 -13.88 -2.98
N LEU A 87 -19.93 -12.69 -3.39
CA LEU A 87 -18.60 -12.56 -3.95
C LEU A 87 -17.51 -12.68 -2.89
N THR A 88 -16.55 -13.55 -3.14
CA THR A 88 -15.35 -13.73 -2.31
C THR A 88 -14.12 -13.15 -2.95
N GLU A 89 -14.15 -12.89 -4.25
CA GLU A 89 -13.07 -12.28 -5.01
C GLU A 89 -13.61 -11.35 -6.10
N ILE A 90 -12.96 -10.18 -6.25
CA ILE A 90 -13.20 -9.23 -7.34
C ILE A 90 -11.89 -8.90 -8.01
N ILE A 91 -11.90 -8.92 -9.35
CA ILE A 91 -10.78 -8.47 -10.19
C ILE A 91 -11.25 -7.25 -10.99
N VAL A 92 -10.73 -6.07 -10.61
CA VAL A 92 -10.97 -4.83 -11.32
C VAL A 92 -9.86 -4.65 -12.38
N PRO A 93 -10.23 -4.45 -13.67
CA PRO A 93 -9.24 -4.31 -14.73
C PRO A 93 -8.47 -2.98 -14.65
N ASP A 94 -7.32 -2.96 -15.28
CA ASP A 94 -6.43 -1.78 -15.36
C ASP A 94 -6.96 -0.66 -16.27
N THR A 95 -8.06 -0.90 -16.98
CA THR A 95 -8.79 0.12 -17.73
C THR A 95 -9.63 1.04 -16.86
N VAL A 96 -9.94 0.63 -15.62
CA VAL A 96 -10.66 1.47 -14.65
C VAL A 96 -9.74 2.59 -14.17
N VAL A 97 -10.23 3.82 -14.27
CA VAL A 97 -9.51 5.05 -13.89
C VAL A 97 -10.12 5.75 -12.68
N GLU A 98 -11.32 5.34 -12.28
CA GLU A 98 -12.03 5.92 -11.13
C GLU A 98 -12.88 4.87 -10.40
N ILE A 99 -12.79 4.86 -9.07
CA ILE A 99 -13.64 4.07 -8.17
C ILE A 99 -14.20 5.03 -7.13
N ASP A 100 -15.51 5.18 -7.08
CA ASP A 100 -16.16 6.10 -6.14
C ASP A 100 -16.06 5.58 -4.69
N GLU A 101 -16.20 6.49 -3.72
CA GLU A 101 -16.24 6.15 -2.30
C GLU A 101 -17.33 5.13 -2.01
N GLY A 102 -16.98 4.08 -1.24
CA GLY A 102 -17.95 3.06 -0.84
C GLY A 102 -18.43 2.15 -1.96
N ALA A 103 -17.74 2.09 -3.12
CA ALA A 103 -18.10 1.21 -4.24
C ALA A 103 -18.27 -0.25 -3.81
N PHE A 104 -17.44 -0.73 -2.85
CA PHE A 104 -17.42 -2.10 -2.31
C PHE A 104 -17.90 -2.17 -0.85
N LYS A 105 -18.75 -1.23 -0.43
CA LYS A 105 -19.28 -1.17 0.92
C LYS A 105 -20.09 -2.44 1.26
N GLY A 106 -19.95 -2.94 2.48
CA GLY A 106 -20.78 -4.02 3.03
C GLY A 106 -20.53 -5.42 2.43
N MET A 107 -19.46 -5.63 1.67
CA MET A 107 -19.14 -6.93 1.06
C MET A 107 -18.59 -7.93 2.06
N LYS A 108 -19.46 -8.53 2.89
CA LYS A 108 -19.10 -9.35 4.07
C LYS A 108 -18.27 -10.60 3.76
N SER A 109 -18.36 -11.14 2.56
CA SER A 109 -17.70 -12.39 2.17
C SER A 109 -16.41 -12.17 1.35
N LEU A 110 -16.06 -10.91 1.02
CA LEU A 110 -14.91 -10.60 0.19
C LEU A 110 -13.60 -10.97 0.90
N LYS A 111 -12.79 -11.84 0.28
CA LYS A 111 -11.49 -12.34 0.79
C LYS A 111 -10.31 -11.78 0.03
N SER A 112 -10.51 -11.50 -1.26
CA SER A 112 -9.47 -11.04 -2.17
C SER A 112 -10.00 -9.96 -3.11
N ILE A 113 -9.18 -8.92 -3.34
CA ILE A 113 -9.49 -7.90 -4.33
C ILE A 113 -8.24 -7.54 -5.14
N THR A 114 -8.40 -7.44 -6.47
CA THR A 114 -7.39 -6.88 -7.37
C THR A 114 -7.87 -5.50 -7.83
N LEU A 115 -7.01 -4.50 -7.65
CA LEU A 115 -7.29 -3.10 -7.99
C LEU A 115 -6.20 -2.54 -8.90
N PRO A 116 -6.53 -1.64 -9.85
CA PRO A 116 -5.55 -0.98 -10.71
C PRO A 116 -4.73 0.09 -9.96
N PHE A 117 -5.23 0.58 -8.84
CA PHE A 117 -4.61 1.60 -7.97
C PHE A 117 -5.18 1.50 -6.56
N VAL A 118 -4.62 2.24 -5.61
CA VAL A 118 -5.15 2.35 -4.25
C VAL A 118 -6.09 3.55 -4.16
N GLY A 119 -7.26 3.37 -3.52
CA GLY A 119 -8.27 4.42 -3.36
C GLY A 119 -9.13 4.65 -4.59
N GLY A 120 -9.55 5.89 -4.81
CA GLY A 120 -10.58 6.26 -5.78
C GLY A 120 -10.11 6.62 -7.18
N GLY A 121 -8.82 6.88 -7.41
CA GLY A 121 -8.36 7.32 -8.72
C GLY A 121 -6.93 6.95 -9.09
N ALA A 122 -6.68 6.70 -10.37
CA ALA A 122 -5.36 6.38 -10.91
C ALA A 122 -4.42 7.62 -10.96
N LYS A 123 -4.98 8.82 -11.03
CA LYS A 123 -4.24 10.10 -11.00
C LYS A 123 -3.82 10.47 -9.57
N ALA A 124 -3.04 9.60 -8.95
CA ALA A 124 -2.13 10.05 -7.95
C ALA A 124 -0.96 10.67 -8.73
N ASP A 125 -0.87 11.98 -8.82
CA ASP A 125 0.37 12.62 -9.25
C ASP A 125 1.48 11.99 -8.43
N ALA A 126 2.53 11.51 -9.11
CA ALA A 126 3.66 10.87 -8.47
C ALA A 126 4.14 11.80 -7.34
N PHE A 127 3.85 11.39 -6.11
CA PHE A 127 4.23 12.15 -4.94
C PHE A 127 5.68 11.77 -4.66
N ASP A 128 6.60 12.57 -5.17
CA ASP A 128 7.99 12.51 -4.75
C ASP A 128 8.09 13.09 -3.34
N SER A 129 8.17 12.20 -2.35
CA SER A 129 8.29 12.57 -0.93
C SER A 129 9.56 13.39 -0.62
N GLU A 130 10.53 13.42 -1.54
CA GLU A 130 11.79 14.17 -1.36
C GLU A 130 11.70 15.59 -1.91
N THR A 131 10.90 15.83 -2.95
CA THR A 131 10.77 17.14 -3.60
C THR A 131 9.52 17.90 -3.18
N ALA A 132 8.51 17.22 -2.62
CA ALA A 132 7.30 17.87 -2.16
C ALA A 132 7.58 18.80 -0.98
N LYS A 133 7.31 20.08 -1.17
CA LYS A 133 7.28 21.05 -0.08
C LYS A 133 6.16 20.66 0.88
N SER A 134 6.30 21.03 2.17
CA SER A 134 5.33 20.72 3.22
C SER A 134 3.88 21.13 2.90
N GLU A 135 3.72 22.07 1.97
CA GLU A 135 2.43 22.58 1.50
C GLU A 135 1.76 21.66 0.47
N ASP A 136 2.54 20.79 -0.21
CA ASP A 136 2.06 19.85 -1.22
C ASP A 136 1.71 18.46 -0.65
N LYS A 137 1.91 18.27 0.67
CA LYS A 137 1.71 16.99 1.37
C LYS A 137 0.24 16.67 1.71
N ILE A 138 -0.72 17.38 1.16
CA ILE A 138 -2.13 17.06 1.38
C ILE A 138 -2.46 15.82 0.54
N VAL A 139 -2.30 14.66 1.17
CA VAL A 139 -2.84 13.42 0.62
C VAL A 139 -4.35 13.51 0.77
N ASP A 140 -5.05 13.53 -0.35
CA ASP A 140 -6.49 13.39 -0.37
C ASP A 140 -6.86 12.01 0.21
N ASN A 141 -7.89 11.95 1.07
CA ASN A 141 -8.40 10.69 1.63
C ASN A 141 -8.83 9.70 0.52
N ALA A 142 -9.13 10.18 -0.68
CA ALA A 142 -9.40 9.34 -1.84
C ALA A 142 -8.24 8.44 -2.27
N ARG A 143 -7.01 8.66 -1.77
CA ARG A 143 -5.84 7.80 -2.03
C ARG A 143 -5.67 6.68 -1.04
N LEU A 144 -6.54 6.58 -0.04
CA LEU A 144 -6.48 5.57 1.01
C LEU A 144 -7.23 4.30 0.60
N PHE A 145 -6.72 3.15 1.01
CA PHE A 145 -7.33 1.86 0.70
C PHE A 145 -8.78 1.75 1.18
N GLY A 146 -9.07 2.29 2.37
CA GLY A 146 -10.41 2.27 2.95
C GLY A 146 -11.46 3.04 2.15
N TYR A 147 -11.06 4.02 1.34
CA TYR A 147 -11.96 4.87 0.57
C TYR A 147 -12.98 4.08 -0.26
N VAL A 148 -12.53 3.05 -0.97
CA VAL A 148 -13.42 2.25 -1.84
C VAL A 148 -14.41 1.39 -1.07
N PHE A 149 -14.25 1.25 0.26
CA PHE A 149 -15.18 0.55 1.16
C PHE A 149 -16.09 1.50 1.94
N GLY A 150 -15.73 2.81 2.02
CA GLY A 150 -16.53 3.85 2.66
C GLY A 150 -16.45 3.91 4.18
N THR A 151 -17.09 4.95 4.72
CA THR A 151 -17.03 5.33 6.14
C THR A 151 -18.22 4.82 6.96
N GLU A 152 -19.21 4.19 6.33
CA GLU A 152 -20.38 3.68 7.01
C GLU A 152 -20.11 2.32 7.69
N GLU A 153 -20.44 2.24 8.99
CA GLU A 153 -20.33 1.00 9.74
C GLU A 153 -21.37 -0.03 9.31
N TYR A 154 -20.96 -1.29 9.25
CA TYR A 154 -21.83 -2.43 8.97
C TYR A 154 -21.38 -3.67 9.76
N ASP A 155 -22.32 -4.61 9.98
CA ASP A 155 -22.02 -5.88 10.62
C ASP A 155 -20.94 -6.64 9.84
N ASP A 156 -19.91 -7.17 10.57
CA ASP A 156 -18.73 -7.80 9.99
C ASP A 156 -17.80 -6.86 9.19
N GLY A 157 -17.95 -5.54 9.36
CA GLY A 157 -16.96 -4.55 8.99
C GLY A 157 -15.80 -4.47 10.00
N ALA A 158 -14.55 -4.52 9.53
CA ALA A 158 -13.38 -4.21 10.33
C ALA A 158 -13.14 -2.71 10.28
N LYS A 159 -13.12 -2.06 11.44
CA LYS A 159 -12.78 -0.65 11.56
C LYS A 159 -11.29 -0.46 11.34
N ILE A 160 -10.93 0.40 10.39
CA ILE A 160 -9.57 0.89 10.19
C ILE A 160 -9.56 2.41 10.26
N THR A 161 -8.56 2.99 10.93
CA THR A 161 -8.35 4.43 10.96
C THR A 161 -7.06 4.73 10.21
N GLN A 162 -7.19 5.45 9.12
CA GLN A 162 -6.07 5.79 8.24
C GLN A 162 -5.72 7.27 8.37
N SER A 163 -4.42 7.56 8.42
CA SER A 163 -3.92 8.94 8.35
C SER A 163 -3.86 9.41 6.91
N TYR A 164 -4.04 10.70 6.69
CA TYR A 164 -3.84 11.36 5.41
C TYR A 164 -3.39 12.81 5.64
N GLY A 165 -2.73 13.41 4.67
CA GLY A 165 -2.24 14.78 4.81
C GLY A 165 -1.11 14.92 5.84
N ASP A 166 -1.20 15.92 6.66
CA ASP A 166 -0.36 16.10 7.84
C ASP A 166 -0.81 15.14 8.97
N SER A 167 0.11 14.90 9.91
CA SER A 167 0.06 13.80 10.89
C SER A 167 -1.21 13.70 11.76
N ASP A 168 -2.06 14.72 11.76
CA ASP A 168 -3.23 14.81 12.64
C ASP A 168 -4.57 14.54 11.92
N SER A 169 -4.56 14.46 10.58
CA SER A 169 -5.75 14.16 9.81
C SER A 169 -5.95 12.65 9.70
N THR A 170 -7.13 12.19 10.15
CA THR A 170 -7.49 10.78 10.08
C THR A 170 -8.90 10.58 9.58
N VAL A 171 -9.14 9.47 8.93
CA VAL A 171 -10.46 9.01 8.53
C VAL A 171 -10.67 7.56 8.93
N THR A 172 -11.88 7.22 9.33
CA THR A 172 -12.26 5.86 9.69
C THR A 172 -13.08 5.25 8.58
N TYR A 173 -12.63 4.08 8.12
CA TYR A 173 -13.33 3.25 7.15
C TYR A 173 -13.71 1.90 7.75
N TYR A 174 -14.67 1.23 7.11
CA TYR A 174 -15.08 -0.11 7.48
C TYR A 174 -14.88 -1.05 6.29
N ILE A 175 -13.89 -1.92 6.40
CA ILE A 175 -13.54 -2.89 5.36
C ILE A 175 -14.00 -4.30 5.75
N PRO A 176 -14.25 -5.23 4.80
CA PRO A 176 -14.69 -6.58 5.17
C PRO A 176 -13.69 -7.26 6.10
N LYS A 177 -14.14 -7.83 7.23
CA LYS A 177 -13.28 -8.62 8.15
C LYS A 177 -12.61 -9.80 7.46
N THR A 178 -13.24 -10.32 6.42
CA THR A 178 -12.77 -11.46 5.63
C THR A 178 -11.73 -11.08 4.60
N LEU A 179 -11.54 -9.78 4.31
CA LEU A 179 -10.60 -9.32 3.30
C LEU A 179 -9.17 -9.40 3.82
N HIS A 180 -8.38 -10.32 3.27
CA HIS A 180 -7.03 -10.60 3.71
C HIS A 180 -5.98 -10.42 2.62
N THR A 181 -6.41 -10.41 1.35
CA THR A 181 -5.51 -10.37 0.19
C THR A 181 -5.86 -9.21 -0.72
N VAL A 182 -4.85 -8.40 -1.05
CA VAL A 182 -4.96 -7.32 -2.02
C VAL A 182 -3.87 -7.47 -3.07
N THR A 183 -4.24 -7.28 -4.35
CA THR A 183 -3.28 -7.18 -5.45
C THR A 183 -3.44 -5.82 -6.10
N ILE A 184 -2.33 -5.09 -6.28
CA ILE A 184 -2.31 -3.84 -7.03
C ILE A 184 -1.69 -4.10 -8.39
N SER A 185 -2.49 -3.89 -9.45
CA SER A 185 -2.19 -4.23 -10.85
C SER A 185 -2.41 -3.02 -11.76
N PRO A 186 -1.56 -1.99 -11.69
CA PRO A 186 -1.71 -0.78 -12.48
C PRO A 186 -1.33 -1.01 -13.94
N LYS A 187 -1.90 -0.18 -14.82
CA LYS A 187 -1.61 -0.16 -16.26
C LYS A 187 -0.24 0.42 -16.57
N GLU A 188 0.09 1.51 -15.90
CA GLU A 188 1.32 2.28 -16.07
C GLU A 188 2.20 2.19 -14.81
N ASN A 189 3.41 2.74 -14.87
CA ASN A 189 4.26 2.84 -13.69
C ASN A 189 3.52 3.57 -12.57
N TYR A 190 3.51 2.96 -11.40
CA TYR A 190 2.72 3.38 -10.27
C TYR A 190 3.52 3.32 -8.97
N GLU A 191 3.44 4.36 -8.18
CA GLU A 191 3.94 4.39 -6.82
C GLU A 191 2.78 4.12 -5.85
N ILE A 192 2.97 3.21 -4.92
CA ILE A 192 1.98 3.03 -3.84
C ILE A 192 1.93 4.32 -3.05
N PRO A 193 0.77 4.97 -2.91
CA PRO A 193 0.67 6.27 -2.26
C PRO A 193 1.13 6.26 -0.80
N MET A 194 1.54 7.43 -0.31
CA MET A 194 1.73 7.67 1.13
C MET A 194 0.45 7.28 1.89
N TYR A 195 0.62 6.64 3.05
CA TYR A 195 -0.47 6.16 3.92
C TYR A 195 -1.46 5.17 3.28
N ALA A 196 -1.23 4.69 2.07
CA ALA A 196 -2.17 3.87 1.27
C ALA A 196 -2.91 2.79 2.08
N PHE A 197 -2.20 2.00 2.88
CA PHE A 197 -2.73 0.92 3.72
C PHE A 197 -2.49 1.16 5.22
N TYR A 198 -2.23 2.39 5.64
CA TYR A 198 -1.93 2.74 7.03
C TYR A 198 -2.95 2.10 7.98
N GLY A 199 -2.48 1.36 8.99
CA GLY A 199 -3.33 0.73 10.00
C GLY A 199 -4.28 -0.37 9.52
N ALA A 200 -4.11 -0.90 8.30
CA ALA A 200 -4.93 -1.99 7.76
C ALA A 200 -4.52 -3.35 8.38
N THR A 201 -4.89 -3.55 9.64
CA THR A 201 -4.46 -4.70 10.45
C THR A 201 -5.08 -6.04 10.04
N ASN A 202 -6.15 -6.05 9.25
CA ASN A 202 -6.78 -7.28 8.75
C ASN A 202 -6.11 -7.85 7.49
N LEU A 203 -5.20 -7.10 6.84
CA LEU A 203 -4.49 -7.59 5.67
C LEU A 203 -3.36 -8.52 6.04
N TYR A 204 -3.30 -9.69 5.38
CA TYR A 204 -2.22 -10.67 5.53
C TYR A 204 -1.30 -10.71 4.33
N LYS A 205 -1.82 -10.38 3.15
CA LYS A 205 -1.04 -10.42 1.91
C LYS A 205 -1.36 -9.23 1.01
N VAL A 206 -0.31 -8.54 0.57
CA VAL A 206 -0.38 -7.56 -0.51
C VAL A 206 0.62 -7.95 -1.60
N SER A 207 0.18 -7.94 -2.84
CA SER A 207 0.99 -8.29 -4.01
C SER A 207 0.96 -7.17 -5.03
N PHE A 208 2.01 -7.07 -5.83
CA PHE A 208 2.18 -6.06 -6.87
C PHE A 208 2.49 -6.73 -8.21
N THR A 209 2.07 -6.11 -9.30
CA THR A 209 2.55 -6.44 -10.65
C THR A 209 3.81 -5.63 -10.99
N ASP A 210 4.41 -5.90 -12.16
CA ASP A 210 5.68 -5.31 -12.59
C ASP A 210 5.59 -3.81 -12.94
N LYS A 211 4.44 -3.17 -12.70
CA LYS A 211 4.25 -1.73 -12.88
C LYS A 211 4.39 -0.93 -11.59
N VAL A 212 4.45 -1.59 -10.44
CA VAL A 212 4.74 -0.88 -9.18
C VAL A 212 6.23 -0.63 -9.08
N ILE A 213 6.61 0.65 -8.92
CA ILE A 213 8.00 1.11 -8.94
C ILE A 213 8.50 1.64 -7.59
N ALA A 214 7.60 2.02 -6.68
CA ALA A 214 7.96 2.47 -5.34
C ALA A 214 6.86 2.20 -4.31
N ILE A 215 7.26 2.14 -3.05
CA ILE A 215 6.37 2.04 -1.89
C ILE A 215 6.44 3.35 -1.10
N GLY A 216 5.33 4.06 -1.04
CA GLY A 216 5.23 5.39 -0.44
C GLY A 216 5.49 5.44 1.06
N GLU A 217 5.70 6.64 1.58
CA GLU A 217 5.91 6.89 2.99
C GLU A 217 4.73 6.38 3.83
N SER A 218 5.01 5.66 4.91
CA SER A 218 4.00 5.12 5.82
C SER A 218 2.91 4.26 5.13
N ALA A 219 3.15 3.78 3.90
CA ALA A 219 2.14 3.08 3.11
C ALA A 219 1.54 1.86 3.82
N PHE A 220 2.33 1.13 4.60
CA PHE A 220 1.90 -0.03 5.40
C PHE A 220 2.19 0.16 6.90
N TYR A 221 2.29 1.42 7.36
CA TYR A 221 2.54 1.70 8.77
C TYR A 221 1.48 1.03 9.65
N GLY A 222 1.93 0.24 10.64
CA GLY A 222 1.03 -0.42 11.59
C GLY A 222 0.17 -1.56 11.02
N CYS A 223 0.48 -2.08 9.83
CA CYS A 223 -0.15 -3.30 9.29
C CYS A 223 0.36 -4.53 10.05
N GLU A 224 -0.01 -4.68 11.32
CA GLU A 224 0.59 -5.63 12.26
C GLU A 224 0.50 -7.10 11.82
N ASN A 225 -0.58 -7.47 11.11
CA ASN A 225 -0.80 -8.84 10.65
C ASN A 225 -0.31 -9.10 9.21
N LEU A 226 0.28 -8.10 8.55
CA LEU A 226 0.80 -8.27 7.20
C LEU A 226 1.99 -9.24 7.22
N MET A 227 1.80 -10.41 6.61
CA MET A 227 2.77 -11.50 6.58
C MET A 227 3.52 -11.59 5.26
N THR A 228 2.89 -11.14 4.16
CA THR A 228 3.44 -11.30 2.81
C THR A 228 3.32 -10.01 2.02
N VAL A 229 4.45 -9.58 1.46
CA VAL A 229 4.52 -8.48 0.48
C VAL A 229 5.20 -9.00 -0.78
N GLY A 230 4.44 -9.09 -1.87
CA GLY A 230 4.92 -9.59 -3.16
C GLY A 230 5.59 -8.48 -3.96
N LEU A 231 6.80 -8.06 -3.55
CA LEU A 231 7.59 -7.10 -4.31
C LEU A 231 8.01 -7.66 -5.67
N LYS A 232 8.20 -6.76 -6.63
CA LYS A 232 8.75 -7.04 -7.96
C LYS A 232 10.09 -6.33 -8.15
N SER A 233 10.91 -6.83 -9.05
CA SER A 233 12.23 -6.26 -9.38
C SER A 233 12.17 -4.82 -9.93
N THR A 234 10.99 -4.36 -10.31
CA THR A 234 10.70 -2.99 -10.75
C THR A 234 10.69 -1.97 -9.61
N VAL A 235 10.46 -2.42 -8.36
CA VAL A 235 10.48 -1.52 -7.19
C VAL A 235 11.91 -1.02 -6.96
N LYS A 236 12.07 0.31 -6.90
CA LYS A 236 13.35 0.99 -6.70
C LYS A 236 13.45 1.67 -5.34
N ASN A 237 12.33 2.17 -4.82
CA ASN A 237 12.32 2.93 -3.57
C ASN A 237 11.30 2.36 -2.58
N ILE A 238 11.73 2.25 -1.34
CA ILE A 238 10.89 2.03 -0.17
C ILE A 238 11.09 3.24 0.72
N TYR A 239 10.06 4.10 0.82
CA TYR A 239 10.17 5.37 1.53
C TYR A 239 10.06 5.24 3.06
N ALA A 240 10.13 6.40 3.75
CA ALA A 240 10.17 6.44 5.20
C ALA A 240 8.95 5.74 5.84
N ASN A 241 9.18 5.03 6.94
CA ASN A 241 8.14 4.32 7.70
C ASN A 241 7.28 3.31 6.91
N ALA A 242 7.64 2.97 5.68
CA ALA A 242 6.77 2.20 4.76
C ALA A 242 6.22 0.92 5.39
N PHE A 243 7.00 0.16 6.14
CA PHE A 243 6.61 -1.08 6.86
C PHE A 243 6.82 -0.98 8.37
N ASN A 244 6.91 0.24 8.92
CA ASN A 244 7.09 0.43 10.35
C ASN A 244 5.89 -0.16 11.12
N GLY A 245 6.17 -1.02 12.09
CA GLY A 245 5.14 -1.69 12.88
C GLY A 245 4.46 -2.88 12.20
N CYS A 246 4.96 -3.36 11.04
CA CYS A 246 4.50 -4.61 10.42
C CYS A 246 5.06 -5.82 11.17
N LYS A 247 4.55 -6.10 12.36
CA LYS A 247 5.09 -7.06 13.33
C LYS A 247 5.18 -8.50 12.83
N SER A 248 4.32 -8.88 11.87
CA SER A 248 4.28 -10.23 11.28
C SER A 248 5.09 -10.37 9.99
N LEU A 249 5.64 -9.25 9.46
CA LEU A 249 6.38 -9.25 8.21
C LEU A 249 7.81 -9.77 8.43
N ALA A 250 8.08 -10.98 7.94
CA ALA A 250 9.39 -11.62 7.97
C ALA A 250 10.00 -11.66 6.56
N GLU A 251 11.25 -12.10 6.47
CA GLU A 251 11.88 -12.40 5.18
C GLU A 251 11.19 -13.59 4.50
N TYR A 252 11.13 -13.53 3.18
CA TYR A 252 10.69 -14.67 2.36
C TYR A 252 11.73 -15.78 2.40
N THR A 253 11.26 -17.03 2.52
CA THR A 253 12.08 -18.22 2.35
C THR A 253 11.37 -19.22 1.45
N GLU A 254 12.10 -20.02 0.68
CA GLU A 254 11.50 -21.05 -0.18
C GLU A 254 10.66 -22.07 0.59
N ALA A 255 11.02 -22.32 1.86
CA ALA A 255 10.27 -23.19 2.76
C ALA A 255 8.96 -22.56 3.28
N LYS A 256 8.86 -21.23 3.24
CA LYS A 256 7.69 -20.47 3.62
C LYS A 256 7.25 -19.64 2.39
N THR A 257 6.09 -19.87 1.89
CA THR A 257 5.53 -19.09 0.77
C THR A 257 5.06 -17.68 1.21
N THR A 258 5.43 -17.26 2.42
CA THR A 258 5.10 -15.96 3.03
C THR A 258 6.37 -15.17 3.30
N GLY A 259 6.26 -13.86 3.35
CA GLY A 259 7.35 -12.94 3.66
C GLY A 259 7.52 -11.85 2.63
N ILE A 260 8.55 -11.02 2.83
CA ILE A 260 9.01 -10.04 1.86
C ILE A 260 10.33 -10.50 1.26
N ASN A 261 10.40 -10.59 -0.07
CA ASN A 261 11.63 -10.95 -0.77
C ASN A 261 12.38 -9.67 -1.17
N LEU A 262 13.44 -9.35 -0.44
CA LEU A 262 14.33 -8.22 -0.72
C LEU A 262 15.57 -8.65 -1.52
N LYS A 263 15.88 -9.94 -1.59
CA LYS A 263 17.05 -10.47 -2.29
C LYS A 263 16.98 -10.27 -3.81
N ASP A 264 15.78 -10.42 -4.38
CA ASP A 264 15.57 -10.38 -5.83
C ASP A 264 15.22 -8.97 -6.34
N VAL A 265 15.31 -7.95 -5.48
CA VAL A 265 15.13 -6.54 -5.84
C VAL A 265 16.44 -5.77 -5.72
N SER A 266 16.62 -4.79 -6.60
CA SER A 266 17.74 -3.84 -6.53
C SER A 266 17.18 -2.47 -6.26
N LEU A 267 17.36 -2.00 -5.02
CA LEU A 267 16.78 -0.76 -4.53
C LEU A 267 17.79 0.40 -4.66
N ASP A 268 17.28 1.56 -5.03
CA ASP A 268 18.02 2.79 -4.90
C ASP A 268 18.01 3.26 -3.43
N LYS A 269 16.86 3.10 -2.75
CA LYS A 269 16.71 3.58 -1.38
C LYS A 269 15.79 2.71 -0.51
N ILE A 270 16.21 2.55 0.75
CA ILE A 270 15.35 2.19 1.89
C ILE A 270 15.30 3.40 2.82
N GLY A 271 14.12 3.96 3.05
CA GLY A 271 13.88 5.20 3.78
C GLY A 271 14.06 5.08 5.29
N GLU A 272 13.92 6.23 5.96
CA GLU A 272 14.01 6.32 7.42
C GLU A 272 12.95 5.42 8.08
N LYS A 273 13.37 4.64 9.10
CA LYS A 273 12.48 3.75 9.89
C LYS A 273 11.64 2.76 9.08
N ALA A 274 12.00 2.48 7.83
CA ALA A 274 11.15 1.73 6.90
C ALA A 274 10.75 0.34 7.41
N PHE A 275 11.58 -0.35 8.20
CA PHE A 275 11.35 -1.71 8.68
C PHE A 275 11.41 -1.84 10.21
N VAL A 276 11.26 -0.76 10.97
CA VAL A 276 11.22 -0.81 12.43
C VAL A 276 10.08 -1.73 12.89
N GLY A 277 10.35 -2.62 13.84
CA GLY A 277 9.35 -3.51 14.43
C GLY A 277 8.88 -4.66 13.53
N THR A 278 9.56 -4.91 12.38
CA THR A 278 9.30 -6.09 11.55
C THR A 278 9.93 -7.37 12.13
N ALA A 279 9.48 -8.53 11.67
CA ALA A 279 9.96 -9.84 12.10
C ALA A 279 11.13 -10.37 11.25
N ILE A 280 11.75 -9.54 10.41
CA ILE A 280 12.86 -9.94 9.54
C ILE A 280 14.07 -10.35 10.41
N LYS A 281 14.60 -11.55 10.16
CA LYS A 281 15.79 -12.09 10.83
C LYS A 281 17.00 -12.17 9.92
N ASN A 282 16.78 -12.45 8.64
CA ASN A 282 17.84 -12.57 7.65
C ASN A 282 17.58 -11.56 6.54
N LEU A 283 18.41 -10.54 6.46
CA LEU A 283 18.34 -9.49 5.47
C LEU A 283 19.40 -9.74 4.40
N GLU A 284 18.98 -10.00 3.18
CA GLU A 284 19.83 -9.98 1.99
C GLU A 284 19.20 -8.99 1.01
N VAL A 285 19.91 -7.92 0.66
CA VAL A 285 19.39 -6.88 -0.25
C VAL A 285 20.53 -6.17 -0.98
N SER A 286 20.29 -5.83 -2.25
CA SER A 286 21.10 -4.86 -2.99
C SER A 286 20.44 -3.50 -2.90
N VAL A 287 21.12 -2.52 -2.29
CA VAL A 287 20.56 -1.19 -2.05
C VAL A 287 21.64 -0.11 -2.02
N SER A 288 21.40 1.03 -2.71
CA SER A 288 22.35 2.14 -2.68
C SER A 288 22.31 2.92 -1.37
N GLU A 289 21.14 3.24 -0.85
CA GLU A 289 20.98 4.10 0.34
C GLU A 289 20.11 3.44 1.40
N ILE A 290 20.61 3.39 2.63
CA ILE A 290 19.86 2.95 3.80
C ILE A 290 19.66 4.15 4.72
N GLY A 291 18.43 4.54 4.94
CA GLY A 291 18.03 5.71 5.74
C GLY A 291 18.25 5.53 7.24
N SER A 292 18.09 6.63 7.97
CA SER A 292 18.23 6.64 9.43
C SER A 292 17.24 5.68 10.09
N SER A 293 17.73 4.88 11.05
CA SER A 293 16.91 3.93 11.82
C SER A 293 16.14 2.90 10.97
N ALA A 294 16.50 2.69 9.70
CA ALA A 294 15.72 1.88 8.76
C ALA A 294 15.36 0.48 9.28
N PHE A 295 16.25 -0.16 10.02
CA PHE A 295 16.08 -1.48 10.64
C PHE A 295 16.30 -1.45 12.16
N ALA A 296 16.19 -0.27 12.79
CA ALA A 296 16.44 -0.15 14.22
C ALA A 296 15.53 -1.08 15.04
N GLU A 297 16.09 -1.64 16.12
CA GLU A 297 15.39 -2.49 17.10
C GLU A 297 14.76 -3.76 16.49
N THR A 298 15.24 -4.20 15.34
CA THR A 298 14.81 -5.46 14.72
C THR A 298 15.49 -6.68 15.33
N SER A 299 14.94 -7.85 15.03
CA SER A 299 15.50 -9.15 15.46
C SER A 299 16.48 -9.74 14.43
N LEU A 300 17.15 -8.92 13.63
CA LEU A 300 18.11 -9.34 12.62
C LEU A 300 19.23 -10.21 13.22
N VAL A 301 19.52 -11.33 12.55
CA VAL A 301 20.58 -12.30 12.90
C VAL A 301 21.67 -12.29 11.83
N SER A 302 21.27 -12.21 10.56
CA SER A 302 22.18 -12.14 9.41
C SER A 302 21.84 -10.93 8.55
N VAL A 303 22.86 -10.18 8.16
CA VAL A 303 22.74 -9.01 7.28
C VAL A 303 23.75 -9.12 6.16
N LYS A 304 23.25 -9.09 4.92
CA LYS A 304 24.07 -9.06 3.71
C LYS A 304 23.58 -7.92 2.80
N LEU A 305 24.43 -6.92 2.65
CA LEU A 305 24.15 -5.72 1.90
C LEU A 305 25.02 -5.65 0.64
N GLY A 306 24.40 -5.46 -0.52
CA GLY A 306 25.09 -5.26 -1.80
C GLY A 306 24.93 -3.83 -2.30
N ASN A 307 25.94 -3.33 -3.03
CA ASN A 307 25.91 -2.06 -3.76
C ASN A 307 25.76 -0.78 -2.91
N VAL A 308 26.20 -0.80 -1.66
CA VAL A 308 25.94 0.27 -0.67
C VAL A 308 26.77 1.52 -0.97
N LYS A 309 26.11 2.67 -1.08
CA LYS A 309 26.71 4.03 -1.14
C LYS A 309 26.61 4.75 0.20
N SER A 310 25.52 4.55 0.96
CA SER A 310 25.38 5.18 2.26
C SER A 310 24.57 4.36 3.26
N ILE A 311 24.95 4.45 4.53
CA ILE A 311 24.20 3.89 5.67
C ILE A 311 23.98 5.02 6.68
N GLY A 312 22.72 5.35 6.92
CA GLY A 312 22.28 6.45 7.78
C GLY A 312 22.49 6.21 9.27
N ALA A 313 22.28 7.26 10.05
CA ALA A 313 22.39 7.22 11.51
C ALA A 313 21.43 6.18 12.10
N ASN A 314 21.92 5.38 13.05
CA ASN A 314 21.12 4.37 13.74
C ASN A 314 20.44 3.32 12.84
N ALA A 315 20.85 3.18 11.58
CA ALA A 315 20.18 2.31 10.61
C ALA A 315 19.92 0.89 11.12
N PHE A 316 20.84 0.34 11.91
CA PHE A 316 20.75 -0.96 12.58
C PHE A 316 20.88 -0.83 14.11
N TYR A 317 20.40 0.31 14.66
CA TYR A 317 20.49 0.57 16.09
C TYR A 317 19.78 -0.53 16.90
N ASN A 318 20.45 -1.00 17.98
CA ASN A 318 19.94 -2.05 18.84
C ASN A 318 19.59 -3.39 18.16
N CYS A 319 20.14 -3.68 16.99
CA CYS A 319 20.05 -5.02 16.37
C CYS A 319 21.00 -6.00 17.07
N LYS A 320 20.79 -6.24 18.38
CA LYS A 320 21.70 -6.99 19.27
C LYS A 320 21.89 -8.47 18.90
N LYS A 321 21.10 -9.01 17.97
CA LYS A 321 21.15 -10.43 17.57
C LYS A 321 21.96 -10.69 16.30
N ILE A 322 22.54 -9.64 15.68
CA ILE A 322 23.36 -9.84 14.48
C ILE A 322 24.60 -10.66 14.83
N THR A 323 24.74 -11.81 14.18
CA THR A 323 25.90 -12.71 14.29
C THR A 323 26.68 -12.82 12.99
N SER A 324 26.10 -12.37 11.86
CA SER A 324 26.74 -12.36 10.55
C SER A 324 26.46 -11.04 9.86
N LEU A 325 27.53 -10.38 9.37
CA LEU A 325 27.43 -9.12 8.64
C LEU A 325 28.37 -9.15 7.43
N GLU A 326 27.80 -8.90 6.25
CA GLU A 326 28.54 -8.70 5.01
C GLU A 326 28.07 -7.39 4.37
N ILE A 327 29.01 -6.52 3.98
CA ILE A 327 28.70 -5.27 3.27
C ILE A 327 29.61 -5.13 2.06
N ALA A 328 28.98 -5.05 0.88
CA ALA A 328 29.67 -4.71 -0.37
C ALA A 328 29.38 -3.24 -0.71
N PHE A 329 30.36 -2.39 -0.47
CA PHE A 329 30.27 -0.95 -0.80
C PHE A 329 30.46 -0.70 -2.29
N ASN A 330 29.67 0.25 -2.82
CA ASN A 330 29.82 0.74 -4.18
C ASN A 330 30.76 1.96 -4.20
N ASN A 331 31.96 1.79 -4.77
CA ASN A 331 33.01 2.81 -4.84
C ASN A 331 33.14 3.44 -6.24
N THR A 332 32.18 3.23 -7.16
CA THR A 332 32.34 3.60 -8.57
C THR A 332 32.26 5.10 -8.83
N ASP A 333 31.34 5.81 -8.15
CA ASP A 333 31.04 7.22 -8.45
C ASP A 333 31.58 8.17 -7.36
N SER A 334 31.52 7.75 -6.10
CA SER A 334 31.98 8.52 -4.95
C SER A 334 32.37 7.56 -3.81
N LYS A 335 33.17 8.04 -2.87
CA LYS A 335 33.50 7.28 -1.66
C LYS A 335 32.22 7.04 -0.85
N PRO A 336 31.86 5.77 -0.53
CA PRO A 336 30.70 5.47 0.28
C PRO A 336 30.79 6.10 1.68
N SER A 337 29.66 6.26 2.32
CA SER A 337 29.57 6.84 3.68
C SER A 337 28.79 5.95 4.65
N ILE A 338 29.20 5.99 5.90
CA ILE A 338 28.50 5.33 7.02
C ILE A 338 28.48 6.25 8.24
N TYR A 339 27.32 6.36 8.88
CA TYR A 339 27.25 7.08 10.16
C TYR A 339 27.84 6.24 11.29
N LEU A 340 28.58 6.91 12.20
CA LEU A 340 29.21 6.27 13.36
C LEU A 340 28.21 5.46 14.22
N SER A 341 26.99 5.95 14.33
CA SER A 341 25.90 5.31 15.06
C SER A 341 25.15 4.23 14.30
N ALA A 342 25.49 3.97 13.02
CA ALA A 342 24.71 3.08 12.15
C ALA A 342 24.45 1.70 12.77
N PHE A 343 25.43 1.14 13.45
CA PHE A 343 25.35 -0.17 14.14
C PHE A 343 25.49 -0.05 15.66
N ALA A 344 25.19 1.12 16.24
CA ALA A 344 25.32 1.32 17.67
C ALA A 344 24.32 0.45 18.48
N THR A 345 24.72 0.08 19.68
CA THR A 345 23.88 -0.66 20.62
C THR A 345 23.88 0.00 21.99
N THR A 346 22.78 -0.07 22.72
CA THR A 346 22.73 0.33 24.14
C THR A 346 23.12 -0.86 25.01
N GLY A 347 24.16 -0.70 25.81
CA GLY A 347 24.56 -1.69 26.83
C GLY A 347 23.56 -1.77 27.98
N ASP A 348 23.72 -2.80 28.85
CA ASP A 348 22.88 -2.97 30.03
C ASP A 348 23.09 -1.84 31.08
N ASP A 349 24.21 -1.14 31.01
CA ASP A 349 24.52 0.05 31.81
C ASP A 349 23.94 1.37 31.23
N GLY A 350 23.18 1.26 30.13
CA GLY A 350 22.58 2.39 29.44
C GLY A 350 23.53 3.19 28.54
N LYS A 351 24.81 2.78 28.43
CA LYS A 351 25.78 3.44 27.56
C LYS A 351 25.64 2.98 26.11
N ILE A 352 25.95 3.89 25.19
CA ILE A 352 25.97 3.59 23.76
C ILE A 352 27.34 3.02 23.39
N ASN A 353 27.33 1.83 22.80
CA ASN A 353 28.50 1.18 22.21
C ASN A 353 28.46 1.41 20.69
N TYR A 354 29.44 2.12 20.17
CA TYR A 354 29.66 2.27 18.75
C TYR A 354 30.51 1.11 18.26
N ASN A 355 29.96 0.28 17.37
CA ASN A 355 30.65 -0.88 16.82
C ASN A 355 31.65 -0.50 15.71
N ILE A 356 31.83 0.80 15.43
CA ILE A 356 32.80 1.36 14.48
C ILE A 356 34.01 1.90 15.25
N ASP A 357 35.19 1.34 14.99
CA ASP A 357 36.47 1.89 15.43
C ASP A 357 37.04 2.82 14.36
N GLU A 358 36.91 4.13 14.58
CA GLU A 358 37.40 5.16 13.65
C GLU A 358 38.92 5.10 13.49
N SER A 359 39.68 4.73 14.54
CA SER A 359 41.13 4.70 14.50
C SER A 359 41.66 3.53 13.67
N ALA A 360 40.96 2.42 13.69
CA ALA A 360 41.28 1.25 12.88
C ALA A 360 40.56 1.23 11.54
N ASN A 361 39.66 2.18 11.24
CA ASN A 361 38.74 2.15 10.09
C ASN A 361 38.00 0.80 9.97
N LYS A 362 37.38 0.37 11.06
CA LYS A 362 36.82 -0.96 11.16
C LYS A 362 35.45 -0.95 11.83
N LEU A 363 34.52 -1.71 11.26
CA LEU A 363 33.26 -2.06 11.88
C LEU A 363 33.32 -3.51 12.34
N THR A 364 33.07 -3.75 13.61
CA THR A 364 33.00 -5.10 14.18
C THR A 364 31.64 -5.34 14.77
N VAL A 365 30.91 -6.34 14.27
CA VAL A 365 29.64 -6.80 14.83
C VAL A 365 29.76 -8.32 15.04
N ALA A 366 29.64 -8.76 16.29
CA ALA A 366 29.95 -10.13 16.70
C ALA A 366 31.37 -10.55 16.27
N SER A 367 31.51 -11.51 15.37
CA SER A 367 32.82 -11.95 14.83
C SER A 367 33.05 -11.42 13.37
N SER A 368 32.17 -10.58 12.87
CA SER A 368 32.30 -10.01 11.52
C SER A 368 33.09 -8.72 11.55
N ASP A 369 34.22 -8.68 10.87
CA ASP A 369 35.08 -7.52 10.73
C ASP A 369 34.96 -6.94 9.32
N ILE A 370 34.51 -5.69 9.21
CA ILE A 370 34.36 -4.97 7.94
C ILE A 370 35.42 -3.87 7.86
N ASP A 371 36.26 -3.89 6.82
CA ASP A 371 37.22 -2.85 6.52
C ASP A 371 36.51 -1.58 6.01
N LEU A 372 36.72 -0.46 6.67
CA LEU A 372 36.19 0.85 6.33
C LEU A 372 37.24 1.81 5.78
N SER A 373 38.43 1.36 5.40
CA SER A 373 39.53 2.21 4.92
C SER A 373 39.13 3.08 3.70
N ASN A 374 38.21 2.58 2.89
CA ASN A 374 37.66 3.27 1.71
C ASN A 374 36.25 3.85 1.93
N VAL A 375 35.81 4.02 3.17
CA VAL A 375 34.50 4.52 3.55
C VAL A 375 34.64 5.82 4.33
N THR A 376 33.74 6.77 4.12
CA THR A 376 33.66 7.99 4.93
C THR A 376 32.82 7.74 6.18
N ILE A 377 33.40 7.91 7.37
CA ILE A 377 32.66 7.80 8.64
C ILE A 377 32.10 9.19 8.98
N ILE A 378 30.78 9.28 9.17
CA ILE A 378 30.04 10.51 9.51
C ILE A 378 29.68 10.46 11.00
N LYS A 379 30.02 11.54 11.75
CA LYS A 379 29.76 11.67 13.20
C LYS A 379 28.36 12.17 13.51
#